data_000f142d022e8aa060845a1ffd9dd9f0
#
_entry.id   000f142d022e8aa060845a1ffd9dd9f0
#
_cell.length_a   1.000
_cell.length_b   1.000
_cell.length_c   1.000
_cell.angle_alpha   90.00
_cell.angle_beta   90.00
_cell.angle_gamma   90.00
#
_symmetry.space_group_name_H-M   'P 1'
#
loop_
_entity.id
_entity.type
_entity.pdbx_description
1 polymer ?
#
loop_
_entity_poly.entity_id
_entity_poly.type
_entity_poly.pdbx_seq_one_letter_code
_entity_poly.pdbx_strand_id
1 'polypeptide(L)'
;MKDPNNPCLFCNVEKSGSAYENELAYASFDSHPVTEHHCLIIPKRHIRDYFDLSNEELVACNDLLQIVKKEIIKKDPSVKGFNLGTNIGKVSGQSILHCHLHLIPRREGDVDNPQGGVRSVIPSKQHYKRNK
;
A
#
# COMPACT_ATOMS: atom_id res chain seq x y z
N MET A 1 3.76 19.37 10.80
CA MET A 1 4.19 19.36 12.20
C MET A 1 3.52 18.21 12.94
N LYS A 2 4.27 17.54 13.76
CA LYS A 2 3.75 16.42 14.54
C LYS A 2 3.01 16.91 15.76
N ASP A 3 1.82 16.40 15.98
CA ASP A 3 1.06 16.63 17.20
C ASP A 3 1.25 15.41 18.10
N PRO A 4 1.96 15.55 19.26
CA PRO A 4 2.21 14.41 20.14
C PRO A 4 0.93 13.82 20.73
N ASN A 5 -0.18 14.56 20.69
CA ASN A 5 -1.46 14.08 21.18
C ASN A 5 -2.33 13.46 20.08
N ASN A 6 -1.86 13.47 18.84
CA ASN A 6 -2.61 12.89 17.72
C ASN A 6 -2.55 11.36 17.82
N PRO A 7 -3.70 10.68 17.99
CA PRO A 7 -3.72 9.21 18.11
C PRO A 7 -3.47 8.49 16.77
N CYS A 8 -3.45 9.20 15.65
CA CYS A 8 -3.26 8.58 14.35
C CYS A 8 -1.85 8.06 14.19
N LEU A 9 -1.70 6.75 14.03
CA LEU A 9 -0.42 6.09 13.84
C LEU A 9 0.34 6.66 12.64
N PHE A 10 -0.35 6.87 11.52
CA PHE A 10 0.30 7.28 10.28
C PHE A 10 0.62 8.77 10.21
N CYS A 11 0.07 9.58 11.08
CA CYS A 11 0.50 10.97 11.23
C CYS A 11 1.89 11.05 11.87
N ASN A 12 2.30 10.01 12.59
CA ASN A 12 3.58 9.96 13.26
C ASN A 12 4.56 9.12 12.46
N VAL A 13 5.33 9.78 11.60
CA VAL A 13 6.27 9.12 10.70
C VAL A 13 7.31 8.29 11.45
N GLU A 14 7.81 8.81 12.57
CA GLU A 14 8.82 8.10 13.39
C GLU A 14 8.24 6.83 14.01
N LYS A 15 7.03 6.91 14.54
CA LYS A 15 6.40 5.79 15.24
C LYS A 15 5.97 4.69 14.26
N SER A 16 5.47 5.07 13.08
CA SER A 16 5.10 4.08 12.06
C SER A 16 6.31 3.50 11.33
N GLY A 17 7.45 4.19 11.38
CA GLY A 17 8.69 3.73 10.76
C GLY A 17 8.76 4.08 9.28
N SER A 18 9.68 4.99 8.92
CA SER A 18 9.85 5.41 7.53
C SER A 18 11.10 4.76 6.96
N ALA A 19 10.94 3.99 5.85
CA ALA A 19 12.06 3.43 5.11
C ALA A 19 12.52 4.38 4.02
N TYR A 20 11.60 5.11 3.42
CA TYR A 20 11.85 6.11 2.39
C TYR A 20 10.88 7.25 2.59
N GLU A 21 11.28 8.47 2.26
CA GLU A 21 10.36 9.59 2.31
C GLU A 21 10.76 10.69 1.33
N ASN A 22 9.78 11.49 0.95
CA ASN A 22 9.98 12.73 0.25
C ASN A 22 9.24 13.83 1.01
N GLU A 23 9.04 14.99 0.39
CA GLU A 23 8.45 16.13 1.07
C GLU A 23 7.02 15.87 1.56
N LEU A 24 6.22 15.13 0.77
CA LEU A 24 4.78 14.99 1.02
C LEU A 24 4.34 13.60 1.46
N ALA A 25 5.19 12.59 1.36
CA ALA A 25 4.81 11.22 1.64
C ALA A 25 5.97 10.41 2.22
N TYR A 26 5.66 9.25 2.76
CA TYR A 26 6.68 8.31 3.21
C TYR A 26 6.25 6.88 2.96
N ALA A 27 7.23 5.98 2.93
CA ALA A 27 7.02 4.55 2.75
C ALA A 27 7.42 3.81 4.01
N SER A 28 6.58 2.90 4.46
CA SER A 28 6.81 2.10 5.65
C SER A 28 6.50 0.64 5.34
N PHE A 29 7.39 -0.28 5.73
CA PHE A 29 7.06 -1.69 5.60
C PHE A 29 5.99 -2.07 6.60
N ASP A 30 4.98 -2.82 6.14
CA ASP A 30 3.84 -3.18 6.97
C ASP A 30 4.30 -4.09 8.11
N SER A 31 3.86 -3.79 9.34
CA SER A 31 4.20 -4.60 10.52
C SER A 31 3.47 -5.94 10.51
N HIS A 32 2.42 -6.08 9.71
CA HIS A 32 1.65 -7.31 9.53
C HIS A 32 1.62 -7.67 8.04
N PRO A 33 2.78 -7.99 7.44
CA PRO A 33 2.87 -8.13 5.99
C PRO A 33 2.05 -9.31 5.47
N VAL A 34 1.36 -9.07 4.36
CA VAL A 34 0.65 -10.14 3.64
C VAL A 34 1.67 -11.07 2.98
N THR A 35 2.71 -10.47 2.41
CA THR A 35 3.88 -11.17 1.89
C THR A 35 5.12 -10.42 2.32
N GLU A 36 6.28 -11.05 2.22
CA GLU A 36 7.54 -10.41 2.56
C GLU A 36 7.75 -9.15 1.71
N HIS A 37 8.15 -8.06 2.35
CA HIS A 37 8.40 -6.75 1.75
C HIS A 37 7.11 -5.96 1.42
N HIS A 38 5.96 -6.38 1.94
CA HIS A 38 4.72 -5.62 1.84
C HIS A 38 4.96 -4.20 2.38
N CYS A 39 4.72 -3.20 1.57
CA CYS A 39 5.03 -1.81 1.90
C CYS A 39 3.78 -0.94 1.83
N LEU A 40 3.73 0.07 2.69
CA LEU A 40 2.68 1.09 2.69
C LEU A 40 3.26 2.40 2.20
N ILE A 41 2.53 3.09 1.34
CA ILE A 41 2.86 4.45 0.92
C ILE A 41 1.83 5.37 1.54
N ILE A 42 2.30 6.37 2.29
CA ILE A 42 1.46 7.13 3.20
C ILE A 42 1.72 8.62 3.00
N PRO A 43 0.69 9.42 2.64
CA PRO A 43 0.85 10.86 2.61
C PRO A 43 1.06 11.39 4.03
N LYS A 44 1.91 12.39 4.20
CA LYS A 44 2.19 12.97 5.51
C LYS A 44 1.00 13.74 6.07
N ARG A 45 0.26 14.42 5.19
CA ARG A 45 -0.93 15.16 5.59
C ARG A 45 -2.03 14.17 6.01
N HIS A 46 -2.72 14.45 7.10
CA HIS A 46 -3.81 13.61 7.56
C HIS A 46 -5.04 13.81 6.68
N ILE A 47 -5.23 12.89 5.75
CA ILE A 47 -6.42 12.83 4.90
C ILE A 47 -6.98 11.42 4.99
N ARG A 48 -8.28 11.30 4.79
CA ARG A 48 -8.99 10.05 5.01
C ARG A 48 -8.62 8.97 4.00
N ASP A 49 -8.66 9.33 2.71
CA ASP A 49 -8.49 8.32 1.68
C ASP A 49 -7.91 8.90 0.39
N TYR A 50 -7.73 8.02 -0.57
CA TYR A 50 -7.10 8.29 -1.85
C TYR A 50 -7.75 9.46 -2.61
N PHE A 51 -9.07 9.59 -2.50
CA PHE A 51 -9.79 10.63 -3.26
C PHE A 51 -9.53 12.02 -2.73
N ASP A 52 -8.99 12.15 -1.52
CA ASP A 52 -8.65 13.43 -0.93
C ASP A 52 -7.21 13.88 -1.23
N LEU A 53 -6.41 13.06 -1.94
CA LEU A 53 -5.04 13.42 -2.30
C LEU A 53 -5.04 14.60 -3.28
N SER A 54 -4.14 15.56 -3.05
CA SER A 54 -3.85 16.59 -4.05
C SER A 54 -3.05 15.98 -5.19
N ASN A 55 -2.96 16.71 -6.33
CA ASN A 55 -2.15 16.25 -7.45
C ASN A 55 -0.68 16.09 -7.05
N GLU A 56 -0.17 17.02 -6.25
CA GLU A 56 1.21 16.95 -5.75
C GLU A 56 1.43 15.74 -4.86
N GLU A 57 0.45 15.41 -4.04
CA GLU A 57 0.52 14.22 -3.18
C GLU A 57 0.45 12.93 -3.99
N LEU A 58 -0.36 12.91 -5.04
CA LEU A 58 -0.40 11.77 -5.96
C LEU A 58 0.97 11.52 -6.59
N VAL A 59 1.62 12.59 -7.07
CA VAL A 59 2.96 12.50 -7.66
C VAL A 59 3.96 12.01 -6.61
N ALA A 60 3.91 12.57 -5.41
CA ALA A 60 4.83 12.20 -4.33
C ALA A 60 4.68 10.71 -3.96
N CYS A 61 3.44 10.22 -3.86
CA CYS A 61 3.19 8.82 -3.59
C CYS A 61 3.68 7.92 -4.73
N ASN A 62 3.43 8.33 -5.98
CA ASN A 62 3.88 7.57 -7.13
C ASN A 62 5.41 7.50 -7.20
N ASP A 63 6.10 8.59 -6.89
CA ASP A 63 7.56 8.60 -6.86
C ASP A 63 8.10 7.56 -5.87
N LEU A 64 7.50 7.48 -4.68
CA LEU A 64 7.89 6.49 -3.69
C LEU A 64 7.57 5.06 -4.14
N LEU A 65 6.40 4.86 -4.77
CA LEU A 65 6.05 3.55 -5.32
C LEU A 65 7.10 3.06 -6.29
N GLN A 66 7.57 3.94 -7.19
CA GLN A 66 8.59 3.57 -8.17
C GLN A 66 9.92 3.21 -7.49
N ILE A 67 10.34 3.99 -6.50
CA ILE A 67 11.58 3.74 -5.77
C ILE A 67 11.49 2.42 -5.01
N VAL A 68 10.42 2.20 -4.25
CA VAL A 68 10.24 1.01 -3.43
C VAL A 68 10.16 -0.24 -4.30
N LYS A 69 9.41 -0.18 -5.39
CA LYS A 69 9.32 -1.28 -6.36
C LYS A 69 10.71 -1.72 -6.83
N LYS A 70 11.53 -0.76 -7.26
CA LYS A 70 12.87 -1.05 -7.76
C LYS A 70 13.75 -1.67 -6.68
N GLU A 71 13.70 -1.12 -5.47
CA GLU A 71 14.50 -1.62 -4.36
C GLU A 71 14.08 -3.02 -3.94
N ILE A 72 12.78 -3.31 -3.93
CA ILE A 72 12.28 -4.65 -3.60
C ILE A 72 12.79 -5.68 -4.63
N ILE A 73 12.64 -5.38 -5.93
CA ILE A 73 13.05 -6.29 -7.00
C ILE A 73 14.56 -6.52 -6.95
N LYS A 74 15.32 -5.48 -6.68
CA LYS A 74 16.78 -5.58 -6.58
C LYS A 74 17.20 -6.46 -5.41
N LYS A 75 16.53 -6.31 -4.27
CA LYS A 75 16.83 -7.06 -3.04
C LYS A 75 16.33 -8.51 -3.13
N ASP A 76 15.22 -8.72 -3.80
CA ASP A 76 14.54 -10.02 -3.82
C ASP A 76 14.09 -10.37 -5.25
N PRO A 77 14.98 -11.09 -6.00
CA PRO A 77 14.65 -11.46 -7.39
C PRO A 77 13.47 -12.43 -7.52
N SER A 78 12.99 -13.03 -6.43
CA SER A 78 11.82 -13.90 -6.48
C SER A 78 10.52 -13.13 -6.71
N VAL A 79 10.52 -11.81 -6.48
CA VAL A 79 9.34 -10.98 -6.71
C VAL A 79 9.13 -10.82 -8.20
N LYS A 80 7.97 -11.26 -8.71
CA LYS A 80 7.65 -11.25 -10.14
C LYS A 80 6.46 -10.35 -10.47
N GLY A 81 5.78 -9.82 -9.47
CA GLY A 81 4.65 -8.94 -9.67
C GLY A 81 4.25 -8.26 -8.39
N PHE A 82 3.22 -7.44 -8.47
CA PHE A 82 2.71 -6.69 -7.33
C PHE A 82 1.20 -6.58 -7.40
N ASN A 83 0.57 -6.56 -6.23
CA ASN A 83 -0.77 -5.99 -6.12
C ASN A 83 -0.63 -4.61 -5.49
N LEU A 84 -1.28 -3.63 -6.09
CA LEU A 84 -1.28 -2.24 -5.61
C LEU A 84 -2.71 -1.84 -5.36
N GLY A 85 -3.01 -1.31 -4.18
CA GLY A 85 -4.37 -0.92 -3.88
C GLY A 85 -4.49 -0.16 -2.60
N THR A 86 -5.72 0.33 -2.35
CA THR A 86 -6.05 1.07 -1.16
C THR A 86 -7.48 0.75 -0.75
N ASN A 87 -7.76 0.85 0.54
CA ASN A 87 -9.10 0.64 1.08
C ASN A 87 -9.72 1.99 1.37
N ILE A 88 -10.92 2.21 0.87
CA ILE A 88 -11.65 3.47 1.02
C ILE A 88 -12.97 3.19 1.71
N GLY A 89 -13.09 3.64 2.94
CA GLY A 89 -14.27 3.44 3.75
C GLY A 89 -14.24 2.16 4.57
N LYS A 90 -15.00 2.16 5.65
CA LYS A 90 -15.03 1.05 6.60
C LYS A 90 -15.50 -0.26 5.94
N VAL A 91 -16.51 -0.18 5.07
CA VAL A 91 -17.04 -1.38 4.41
C VAL A 91 -16.06 -2.01 3.43
N SER A 92 -15.03 -1.27 3.03
CA SER A 92 -13.97 -1.76 2.15
C SER A 92 -12.75 -2.23 2.93
N GLY A 93 -12.81 -2.20 4.26
CA GLY A 93 -11.73 -2.69 5.09
C GLY A 93 -10.76 -1.64 5.59
N GLN A 94 -11.06 -0.36 5.42
CA GLN A 94 -10.19 0.69 5.94
C GLN A 94 -10.26 0.72 7.47
N SER A 95 -9.20 0.27 8.13
CA SER A 95 -9.12 0.21 9.58
C SER A 95 -8.42 1.42 10.18
N ILE A 96 -7.47 2.02 9.47
CA ILE A 96 -6.80 3.25 9.89
C ILE A 96 -7.29 4.37 8.99
N LEU A 97 -7.90 5.41 9.62
CA LEU A 97 -8.53 6.50 8.88
C LEU A 97 -7.51 7.58 8.50
N HIS A 98 -6.48 7.15 7.83
CA HIS A 98 -5.43 7.97 7.23
C HIS A 98 -5.02 7.24 5.95
N CYS A 99 -5.12 7.93 4.83
CA CYS A 99 -4.86 7.36 3.52
C CYS A 99 -3.54 6.59 3.48
N HIS A 100 -3.58 5.39 2.93
CA HIS A 100 -2.37 4.62 2.68
C HIS A 100 -2.60 3.66 1.52
N LEU A 101 -1.55 3.46 0.74
CA LEU A 101 -1.56 2.57 -0.41
C LEU A 101 -0.73 1.33 -0.06
N HIS A 102 -1.28 0.15 -0.40
CA HIS A 102 -0.57 -1.10 -0.22
C HIS A 102 0.20 -1.46 -1.48
N LEU A 103 1.46 -1.78 -1.33
CA LEU A 103 2.28 -2.37 -2.39
C LEU A 103 2.67 -3.76 -1.91
N ILE A 104 2.06 -4.78 -2.52
CA ILE A 104 2.19 -6.16 -2.07
C ILE A 104 2.99 -6.94 -3.10
N PRO A 105 4.23 -7.32 -2.78
CA PRO A 105 5.05 -8.13 -3.69
C PRO A 105 4.46 -9.53 -3.86
N ARG A 106 4.48 -10.02 -5.09
CA ARG A 106 3.94 -11.34 -5.40
C ARG A 106 5.01 -12.24 -6.00
N ARG A 107 4.91 -13.53 -5.69
CA ARG A 107 5.88 -14.54 -6.13
C ARG A 107 5.13 -15.73 -6.70
N GLU A 108 5.79 -16.46 -7.59
CA GLU A 108 5.19 -17.68 -8.12
C GLU A 108 4.92 -18.66 -6.97
N GLY A 109 3.70 -19.22 -6.95
CA GLY A 109 3.31 -20.21 -5.96
C GLY A 109 2.92 -19.65 -4.60
N ASP A 110 2.86 -18.34 -4.41
CA ASP A 110 2.46 -17.76 -3.13
C ASP A 110 0.97 -18.02 -2.83
N VAL A 111 0.16 -18.24 -3.86
CA VAL A 111 -1.20 -18.73 -3.75
C VAL A 111 -1.42 -19.76 -4.87
N ASP A 112 -2.43 -20.63 -4.72
CA ASP A 112 -2.70 -21.67 -5.71
C ASP A 112 -3.13 -21.11 -7.06
N ASN A 113 -4.07 -20.20 -7.05
CA ASN A 113 -4.59 -19.59 -8.28
C ASN A 113 -4.74 -18.08 -8.08
N PRO A 114 -3.78 -17.29 -8.59
CA PRO A 114 -3.80 -15.84 -8.41
C PRO A 114 -4.73 -15.10 -9.37
N GLN A 115 -5.35 -15.79 -10.31
CA GLN A 115 -6.24 -15.12 -11.28
C GLN A 115 -7.26 -14.26 -10.56
N GLY A 116 -7.48 -13.07 -11.10
CA GLY A 116 -8.44 -12.11 -10.56
C GLY A 116 -7.85 -11.16 -9.54
N GLY A 117 -6.79 -11.57 -8.83
CA GLY A 117 -6.05 -10.71 -7.89
C GLY A 117 -6.91 -9.83 -7.03
N VAL A 118 -6.99 -8.54 -7.36
CA VAL A 118 -7.76 -7.53 -6.63
C VAL A 118 -9.22 -7.91 -6.42
N ARG A 119 -9.77 -8.72 -7.31
CA ARG A 119 -11.17 -9.19 -7.20
C ARG A 119 -11.41 -10.03 -5.94
N SER A 120 -10.34 -10.50 -5.28
CA SER A 120 -10.47 -11.30 -4.06
C SER A 120 -11.04 -10.50 -2.86
N VAL A 121 -11.24 -9.19 -3.03
CA VAL A 121 -11.97 -8.39 -2.03
C VAL A 121 -13.37 -8.95 -1.80
N ILE A 122 -13.95 -9.61 -2.80
CA ILE A 122 -15.15 -10.44 -2.66
C ILE A 122 -14.70 -11.86 -3.01
N PRO A 123 -14.36 -12.69 -2.00
CA PRO A 123 -13.69 -13.98 -2.27
C PRO A 123 -14.45 -14.87 -3.23
N SER A 124 -15.78 -14.91 -3.16
CA SER A 124 -16.59 -15.75 -4.04
C SER A 124 -16.58 -15.28 -5.50
N LYS A 125 -16.06 -14.08 -5.76
CA LYS A 125 -16.03 -13.49 -7.11
C LYS A 125 -14.60 -13.29 -7.62
N GLN A 126 -13.62 -13.79 -6.92
CA GLN A 126 -12.22 -13.63 -7.34
C GLN A 126 -11.96 -14.27 -8.69
N HIS A 127 -12.31 -15.53 -8.83
CA HIS A 127 -12.07 -16.29 -10.05
C HIS A 127 -13.25 -16.21 -10.99
N TYR A 128 -12.97 -16.13 -12.27
CA TYR A 128 -14.00 -16.09 -13.29
C TYR A 128 -13.47 -16.73 -14.57
N LYS A 129 -14.42 -17.16 -15.41
CA LYS A 129 -14.09 -17.74 -16.70
C LYS A 129 -14.43 -16.72 -17.79
N ARG A 130 -13.41 -16.31 -18.52
CA ARG A 130 -13.60 -15.36 -19.60
C ARG A 130 -13.95 -16.12 -20.87
N ASN A 131 -15.11 -15.80 -21.45
CA ASN A 131 -15.51 -16.32 -22.74
C ASN A 131 -15.04 -15.36 -23.81
N LYS A 132 -14.45 -15.92 -24.85
CA LYS A 132 -14.02 -15.13 -26.00
C LYS A 132 -14.83 -15.47 -27.21
#